data_601a99371c1e4134c440757f27b0abad
#
_entry.id   601a99371c1e4134c440757f27b0abad
#
_cell.length_a   1.000
_cell.length_b   1.000
_cell.length_c   1.000
_cell.angle_alpha   90.00
_cell.angle_beta   90.00
_cell.angle_gamma   90.00
#
_symmetry.space_group_name_H-M   'P 1'
#
loop_
_entity.id
_entity.type
_entity.pdbx_description
1 polymer ?
#
loop_
_entity_poly.entity_id
_entity_poly.type
_entity_poly.pdbx_seq_one_letter_code
_entity_poly.pdbx_strand_id
1 'polypeptide(L)'
;MNDFTELLDGLRAAVAARSAPSPGLRQRLAGLDDPATVRRAGRILAELPPSGPEPRPIRVAVLATCTIGPFEHLLRATLVATGTQPTLLLGDYGTFDLSLAAGEIGGSPDVVTCLLDERYFLPREWSAVDPDGLAAHVAARFADLRGLILACLERTPAAFVLHTVPIPAELRDSVISWRARATVGRAWHRLNADLLGLAEEDSRITVVDLAGELADVAVACRDDRLHRYADLPYTDGALLVLARQVARVVAARSGLSRKVLALDLDNTLWGGVLGETGEAGLQLGGLYPGNCYQALQRVVRRLREQGVILVLASKNDAGPVDEALANHPEMLLRPQDFAVRAVNWSAKAENLRHAAETLNLAASAFVFMDDSPFERGHVAAELPGVAVVAADGDPAYLVRSLLRSGWFDVPELTDTDLKRPALYRSRALRTGFSTGFASSEDYLRALRTQVISHPVTAFETGRVAQLAARTNQFNLTGVRFDEGVTTAMSTDPDHLVASFTVSDRFGHEGIVGAAWIERRDRIWRVLNLVLSCRVFGRGIEFAIADWIVGRAREAGATALVGRYVPTNRNSVAAGFWEKAGFTPSDEDGTYTVVPATAPTCLPTWITDPETK
;
A
#
# COMPACT_ATOMS: atom_id res chain seq x y z
N MET A 1 -4.06 -25.32 25.02
CA MET A 1 -3.21 -26.39 24.43
C MET A 1 -3.77 -26.95 23.11
N ASN A 2 -5.09 -27.04 22.91
CA ASN A 2 -5.70 -27.50 21.65
C ASN A 2 -5.46 -26.60 20.43
N ASP A 3 -5.52 -25.28 20.59
CA ASP A 3 -5.50 -24.34 19.46
C ASP A 3 -4.16 -24.34 18.69
N PHE A 4 -3.03 -24.46 19.39
CA PHE A 4 -1.70 -24.54 18.74
C PHE A 4 -1.51 -25.86 17.99
N THR A 5 -2.02 -26.96 18.52
CA THR A 5 -1.92 -28.28 17.87
C THR A 5 -2.74 -28.27 16.58
N GLU A 6 -3.97 -27.79 16.62
CA GLU A 6 -4.83 -27.65 15.45
C GLU A 6 -4.22 -26.76 14.35
N LEU A 7 -3.57 -25.66 14.73
CA LEU A 7 -2.88 -24.80 13.76
C LEU A 7 -1.74 -25.56 13.06
N LEU A 8 -0.86 -26.23 13.84
CA LEU A 8 0.25 -26.98 13.25
C LEU A 8 -0.23 -28.16 12.41
N ASP A 9 -1.31 -28.82 12.79
CA ASP A 9 -1.91 -29.91 11.99
C ASP A 9 -2.55 -29.36 10.71
N GLY A 10 -3.20 -28.19 10.77
CA GLY A 10 -3.70 -27.49 9.58
C GLY A 10 -2.57 -27.11 8.60
N LEU A 11 -1.41 -26.67 9.12
CA LEU A 11 -0.25 -26.38 8.29
C LEU A 11 0.33 -27.65 7.65
N ARG A 12 0.43 -28.77 8.39
CA ARG A 12 0.85 -30.06 7.84
C ARG A 12 -0.09 -30.55 6.75
N ALA A 13 -1.41 -30.42 6.97
CA ALA A 13 -2.40 -30.77 5.95
C ALA A 13 -2.26 -29.93 4.68
N ALA A 14 -1.99 -28.63 4.79
CA ALA A 14 -1.75 -27.76 3.65
C ALA A 14 -0.49 -28.19 2.86
N VAL A 15 0.61 -28.51 3.57
CA VAL A 15 1.84 -29.01 2.96
C VAL A 15 1.61 -30.36 2.27
N ALA A 16 0.92 -31.30 2.91
CA ALA A 16 0.59 -32.60 2.33
C ALA A 16 -0.30 -32.45 1.06
N ALA A 17 -1.22 -31.50 1.06
CA ALA A 17 -2.06 -31.16 -0.09
C ALA A 17 -1.31 -30.33 -1.16
N ARG A 18 -0.05 -29.96 -0.94
CA ARG A 18 0.74 -29.05 -1.78
C ARG A 18 -0.02 -27.74 -2.09
N SER A 19 -0.76 -27.23 -1.12
CA SER A 19 -1.58 -26.02 -1.23
C SER A 19 -1.13 -24.98 -0.22
N ALA A 20 -1.31 -23.71 -0.58
CA ALA A 20 -1.04 -22.62 0.36
C ALA A 20 -1.97 -22.70 1.57
N PRO A 21 -1.49 -22.32 2.77
CA PRO A 21 -2.34 -22.20 3.94
C PRO A 21 -3.50 -21.24 3.70
N SER A 22 -4.70 -21.62 4.14
CA SER A 22 -5.91 -20.79 4.01
C SER A 22 -5.72 -19.42 4.69
N PRO A 23 -6.48 -18.39 4.32
CA PRO A 23 -6.43 -17.08 4.98
C PRO A 23 -6.61 -17.17 6.49
N GLY A 24 -7.51 -18.02 6.98
CA GLY A 24 -7.73 -18.24 8.41
C GLY A 24 -6.52 -18.86 9.12
N LEU A 25 -5.84 -19.85 8.51
CA LEU A 25 -4.59 -20.40 9.04
C LEU A 25 -3.47 -19.36 9.08
N ARG A 26 -3.36 -18.53 8.03
CA ARG A 26 -2.37 -17.45 7.99
C ARG A 26 -2.61 -16.40 9.07
N GLN A 27 -3.87 -16.04 9.31
CA GLN A 27 -4.24 -15.08 10.36
C GLN A 27 -3.93 -15.64 11.76
N ARG A 28 -4.24 -16.92 12.01
CA ARG A 28 -3.85 -17.60 13.26
C ARG A 28 -2.33 -17.65 13.43
N LEU A 29 -1.58 -17.94 12.37
CA LEU A 29 -0.11 -17.94 12.38
C LEU A 29 0.46 -16.54 12.69
N ALA A 30 -0.12 -15.47 12.11
CA ALA A 30 0.26 -14.08 12.40
C ALA A 30 0.04 -13.68 13.87
N GLY A 31 -0.96 -14.29 14.53
CA GLY A 31 -1.30 -14.04 15.93
C GLY A 31 -0.42 -14.76 16.94
N LEU A 32 0.46 -15.69 16.53
CA LEU A 32 1.32 -16.44 17.45
C LEU A 32 2.42 -15.56 18.03
N ASP A 33 2.60 -15.56 19.34
CA ASP A 33 3.66 -14.82 20.04
C ASP A 33 4.79 -15.69 20.59
N ASP A 34 4.58 -17.01 20.69
CA ASP A 34 5.61 -17.94 21.12
C ASP A 34 6.61 -18.24 19.99
N PRO A 35 7.88 -17.80 20.12
CA PRO A 35 8.90 -17.98 19.07
C PRO A 35 9.16 -19.46 18.73
N ALA A 36 9.07 -20.37 19.72
CA ALA A 36 9.30 -21.78 19.49
C ALA A 36 8.22 -22.41 18.60
N THR A 37 6.97 -22.03 18.81
CA THR A 37 5.82 -22.46 17.98
C THR A 37 5.91 -21.87 16.56
N VAL A 38 6.24 -20.58 16.43
CA VAL A 38 6.43 -19.94 15.12
C VAL A 38 7.58 -20.59 14.35
N ARG A 39 8.72 -20.87 15.02
CA ARG A 39 9.84 -21.57 14.41
C ARG A 39 9.46 -22.99 13.95
N ARG A 40 8.65 -23.71 14.75
CA ARG A 40 8.13 -25.03 14.37
C ARG A 40 7.20 -24.96 13.16
N ALA A 41 6.33 -23.96 13.09
CA ALA A 41 5.50 -23.69 11.91
C ALA A 41 6.34 -23.42 10.67
N GLY A 42 7.41 -22.62 10.79
CA GLY A 42 8.34 -22.33 9.69
C GLY A 42 9.07 -23.57 9.17
N ARG A 43 9.43 -24.52 10.04
CA ARG A 43 10.00 -25.80 9.61
C ARG A 43 9.00 -26.63 8.81
N ILE A 44 7.73 -26.72 9.25
CA ILE A 44 6.68 -27.41 8.49
C ILE A 44 6.50 -26.75 7.12
N LEU A 45 6.45 -25.43 7.05
CA LEU A 45 6.27 -24.67 5.83
C LEU A 45 7.49 -24.70 4.88
N ALA A 46 8.66 -25.16 5.34
CA ALA A 46 9.84 -25.34 4.48
C ALA A 46 9.63 -26.43 3.42
N GLU A 47 8.74 -27.39 3.70
CA GLU A 47 8.40 -28.47 2.78
C GLU A 47 7.32 -28.09 1.75
N LEU A 48 6.75 -26.87 1.84
CA LEU A 48 5.72 -26.42 0.92
C LEU A 48 6.35 -26.05 -0.44
N PRO A 49 5.99 -26.74 -1.52
CA PRO A 49 6.51 -26.42 -2.84
C PRO A 49 5.94 -25.08 -3.36
N PRO A 50 6.67 -24.37 -4.23
CA PRO A 50 6.11 -23.22 -4.93
C PRO A 50 4.89 -23.63 -5.73
N SER A 51 3.75 -22.96 -5.53
CA SER A 51 2.49 -23.29 -6.20
C SER A 51 1.74 -22.01 -6.61
N GLY A 52 1.44 -21.87 -7.91
CA GLY A 52 0.52 -20.88 -8.46
C GLY A 52 0.90 -19.40 -8.26
N PRO A 53 0.08 -18.50 -8.79
CA PRO A 53 0.28 -17.06 -8.65
C PRO A 53 -0.22 -16.50 -7.30
N GLU A 54 -1.04 -17.23 -6.57
CA GLU A 54 -1.56 -16.86 -5.25
C GLU A 54 -1.38 -18.01 -4.25
N PRO A 55 -0.80 -17.75 -3.06
CA PRO A 55 -0.25 -16.47 -2.57
C PRO A 55 0.96 -16.02 -3.38
N ARG A 56 1.25 -14.70 -3.34
CA ARG A 56 2.27 -14.07 -4.16
C ARG A 56 3.66 -14.70 -3.93
N PRO A 57 4.28 -15.29 -4.95
CA PRO A 57 5.64 -15.80 -4.82
C PRO A 57 6.62 -14.66 -4.62
N ILE A 58 7.62 -14.85 -3.76
CA ILE A 58 8.67 -13.89 -3.44
C ILE A 58 9.99 -14.62 -3.17
N ARG A 59 11.09 -14.12 -3.70
CA ARG A 59 12.44 -14.66 -3.48
C ARG A 59 13.18 -13.73 -2.51
N VAL A 60 13.50 -14.23 -1.33
CA VAL A 60 14.15 -13.45 -0.28
C VAL A 60 15.52 -14.07 0.01
N ALA A 61 16.59 -13.32 -0.29
CA ALA A 61 17.93 -13.70 0.13
C ALA A 61 18.17 -13.26 1.57
N VAL A 62 18.83 -14.10 2.36
CA VAL A 62 19.26 -13.81 3.72
C VAL A 62 20.79 -13.84 3.75
N LEU A 63 21.39 -12.66 3.89
CA LEU A 63 22.83 -12.51 4.12
C LEU A 63 23.04 -12.21 5.60
N ALA A 64 24.05 -12.79 6.22
CA ALA A 64 24.26 -12.62 7.65
C ALA A 64 25.74 -12.54 8.03
N THR A 65 26.01 -11.78 9.08
CA THR A 65 27.33 -11.72 9.73
C THR A 65 27.47 -12.78 10.84
N CYS A 66 26.37 -13.50 11.14
CA CYS A 66 26.26 -14.52 12.19
C CYS A 66 25.44 -15.73 11.69
N THR A 67 25.15 -16.70 12.57
CA THR A 67 24.39 -17.89 12.23
C THR A 67 22.93 -17.60 11.90
N ILE A 68 22.44 -18.05 10.74
CA ILE A 68 21.09 -17.77 10.19
C ILE A 68 20.01 -18.73 10.73
N GLY A 69 20.34 -19.98 11.04
CA GLY A 69 19.40 -21.09 11.20
C GLY A 69 18.03 -20.82 11.89
N PRO A 70 17.98 -20.26 13.12
CA PRO A 70 16.70 -19.93 13.76
C PRO A 70 15.90 -18.87 13.00
N PHE A 71 16.58 -17.88 12.42
CA PHE A 71 15.95 -16.77 11.70
C PHE A 71 15.25 -17.23 10.42
N GLU A 72 15.83 -18.18 9.69
CA GLU A 72 15.22 -18.74 8.47
C GLU A 72 13.79 -19.21 8.71
N HIS A 73 13.58 -20.03 9.74
CA HIS A 73 12.26 -20.62 10.00
C HIS A 73 11.25 -19.58 10.52
N LEU A 74 11.70 -18.63 11.36
CA LEU A 74 10.87 -17.54 11.84
C LEU A 74 10.46 -16.62 10.69
N LEU A 75 11.40 -16.27 9.80
CA LEU A 75 11.15 -15.46 8.63
C LEU A 75 10.17 -16.15 7.66
N ARG A 76 10.35 -17.44 7.40
CA ARG A 76 9.44 -18.22 6.55
C ARG A 76 8.02 -18.20 7.08
N ALA A 77 7.82 -18.47 8.36
CA ALA A 77 6.49 -18.46 8.98
C ALA A 77 5.83 -17.07 8.91
N THR A 78 6.58 -16.02 9.22
CA THR A 78 6.05 -14.65 9.20
C THR A 78 5.73 -14.16 7.78
N LEU A 79 6.55 -14.52 6.79
CA LEU A 79 6.28 -14.22 5.38
C LEU A 79 5.01 -14.93 4.88
N VAL A 80 4.83 -16.23 5.19
CA VAL A 80 3.60 -16.96 4.84
C VAL A 80 2.39 -16.35 5.53
N ALA A 81 2.52 -15.92 6.79
CA ALA A 81 1.44 -15.27 7.53
C ALA A 81 0.97 -13.96 6.87
N THR A 82 1.85 -13.20 6.22
CA THR A 82 1.50 -11.98 5.47
C THR A 82 0.85 -12.24 4.11
N GLY A 83 0.78 -13.49 3.66
CA GLY A 83 0.17 -13.85 2.37
C GLY A 83 1.16 -13.94 1.21
N THR A 84 2.45 -14.08 1.51
CA THR A 84 3.48 -14.39 0.50
C THR A 84 3.80 -15.90 0.47
N GLN A 85 4.41 -16.33 -0.62
CA GLN A 85 4.99 -17.67 -0.76
C GLN A 85 6.50 -17.52 -0.93
N PRO A 86 7.29 -17.59 0.17
CA PRO A 86 8.71 -17.28 0.13
C PRO A 86 9.55 -18.44 -0.39
N THR A 87 10.46 -18.14 -1.31
CA THR A 87 11.66 -18.92 -1.58
C THR A 87 12.83 -18.24 -0.87
N LEU A 88 13.37 -18.87 0.18
CA LEU A 88 14.50 -18.31 0.91
C LEU A 88 15.81 -18.80 0.27
N LEU A 89 16.70 -17.86 -0.02
CA LEU A 89 18.04 -18.06 -0.55
C LEU A 89 19.03 -17.68 0.57
N LEU A 90 19.66 -18.68 1.18
CA LEU A 90 20.52 -18.46 2.32
C LEU A 90 21.97 -18.26 1.86
N GLY A 91 22.60 -17.17 2.31
CA GLY A 91 24.02 -16.94 2.13
C GLY A 91 24.86 -17.89 2.99
N ASP A 92 26.03 -18.23 2.52
CA ASP A 92 26.98 -19.07 3.28
C ASP A 92 27.55 -18.28 4.46
N TYR A 93 27.84 -19.01 5.55
CA TYR A 93 28.46 -18.41 6.72
C TYR A 93 29.85 -17.80 6.39
N GLY A 94 30.07 -16.57 6.86
CA GLY A 94 31.34 -15.85 6.65
C GLY A 94 31.53 -15.24 5.25
N THR A 95 30.48 -15.26 4.38
CA THR A 95 30.58 -14.72 3.02
C THR A 95 29.85 -13.38 2.85
N PHE A 96 29.40 -12.74 3.92
CA PHE A 96 28.57 -11.53 3.86
C PHE A 96 29.16 -10.41 2.97
N ASP A 97 30.39 -9.96 3.29
CA ASP A 97 31.07 -8.92 2.50
C ASP A 97 31.37 -9.37 1.06
N LEU A 98 31.74 -10.65 0.86
CA LEU A 98 32.01 -11.21 -0.48
C LEU A 98 30.74 -11.26 -1.34
N SER A 99 29.61 -11.65 -0.75
CA SER A 99 28.33 -11.70 -1.45
C SER A 99 27.87 -10.31 -1.90
N LEU A 100 28.04 -9.29 -1.05
CA LEU A 100 27.76 -7.90 -1.40
C LEU A 100 28.73 -7.37 -2.47
N ALA A 101 30.03 -7.64 -2.31
CA ALA A 101 31.06 -7.20 -3.25
C ALA A 101 30.93 -7.86 -4.64
N ALA A 102 30.52 -9.12 -4.70
CA ALA A 102 30.25 -9.80 -5.96
C ALA A 102 29.05 -9.21 -6.70
N GLY A 103 28.08 -8.67 -5.98
CA GLY A 103 26.81 -8.15 -6.55
C GLY A 103 25.94 -9.26 -7.18
N GLU A 104 26.42 -10.48 -7.20
CA GLU A 104 25.70 -11.66 -7.64
C GLU A 104 25.16 -12.41 -6.42
N ILE A 105 23.99 -11.97 -5.96
CA ILE A 105 23.27 -12.70 -4.93
C ILE A 105 22.53 -13.83 -5.64
N GLY A 106 22.96 -15.06 -5.40
CA GLY A 106 22.49 -16.26 -6.10
C GLY A 106 20.96 -16.30 -6.20
N GLY A 107 20.46 -16.68 -7.39
CA GLY A 107 19.04 -16.90 -7.59
C GLY A 107 18.19 -15.66 -7.90
N SER A 108 18.75 -14.46 -8.15
CA SER A 108 18.04 -13.21 -8.47
C SER A 108 16.89 -12.90 -7.47
N PRO A 109 17.18 -12.55 -6.23
CA PRO A 109 16.17 -12.25 -5.21
C PRO A 109 15.38 -10.99 -5.54
N ASP A 110 14.12 -10.93 -5.05
CA ASP A 110 13.33 -9.70 -5.05
C ASP A 110 13.73 -8.80 -3.88
N VAL A 111 14.10 -9.44 -2.75
CA VAL A 111 14.51 -8.77 -1.51
C VAL A 111 15.72 -9.45 -0.92
N VAL A 112 16.68 -8.66 -0.45
CA VAL A 112 17.84 -9.09 0.33
C VAL A 112 17.66 -8.60 1.76
N THR A 113 17.60 -9.49 2.74
CA THR A 113 17.63 -9.12 4.15
C THR A 113 19.01 -9.40 4.75
N CYS A 114 19.54 -8.40 5.45
CA CYS A 114 20.84 -8.48 6.10
C CYS A 114 20.64 -8.67 7.61
N LEU A 115 21.07 -9.80 8.15
CA LEU A 115 21.12 -10.05 9.59
C LEU A 115 22.49 -9.65 10.11
N LEU A 116 22.56 -8.50 10.78
CA LEU A 116 23.79 -7.89 11.28
C LEU A 116 23.96 -8.17 12.77
N ASP A 117 25.20 -8.38 13.21
CA ASP A 117 25.54 -8.42 14.63
C ASP A 117 26.60 -7.38 14.98
N GLU A 118 26.86 -7.19 16.27
CA GLU A 118 27.81 -6.20 16.75
C GLU A 118 29.24 -6.48 16.35
N ARG A 119 29.62 -7.76 16.18
CA ARG A 119 30.99 -8.14 15.84
C ARG A 119 31.41 -7.67 14.47
N TYR A 120 30.46 -7.47 13.58
CA TYR A 120 30.72 -6.88 12.28
C TYR A 120 31.30 -5.47 12.38
N PHE A 121 30.88 -4.70 13.40
CA PHE A 121 31.29 -3.30 13.60
C PHE A 121 32.41 -3.14 14.62
N LEU A 122 32.73 -4.17 15.42
CA LEU A 122 33.73 -4.10 16.45
C LEU A 122 35.07 -4.67 15.96
N PRO A 123 36.22 -4.07 16.34
CA PRO A 123 37.52 -4.70 16.13
C PRO A 123 37.65 -5.93 17.04
N ARG A 124 38.47 -6.89 16.63
CA ARG A 124 38.76 -8.10 17.44
C ARG A 124 39.30 -7.75 18.82
N GLU A 125 40.16 -6.73 18.87
CA GLU A 125 40.75 -6.18 20.09
C GLU A 125 40.53 -4.65 20.10
N TRP A 126 40.15 -4.13 21.23
CA TRP A 126 39.96 -2.70 21.45
C TRP A 126 40.32 -2.32 22.90
N SER A 127 40.64 -1.07 23.12
CA SER A 127 41.04 -0.59 24.44
C SER A 127 39.97 0.29 25.08
N ALA A 128 39.54 -0.07 26.28
CA ALA A 128 38.56 0.74 27.04
C ALA A 128 39.10 2.11 27.48
N VAL A 129 40.42 2.33 27.37
CA VAL A 129 41.06 3.64 27.62
C VAL A 129 41.19 4.48 26.34
N ASP A 130 40.85 3.91 25.18
CA ASP A 130 40.78 4.61 23.90
C ASP A 130 39.37 4.49 23.25
N PRO A 131 38.35 5.13 23.85
CA PRO A 131 36.99 5.06 23.30
C PRO A 131 36.84 5.82 21.95
N ASP A 132 37.72 6.79 21.67
CA ASP A 132 37.71 7.54 20.42
C ASP A 132 38.25 6.68 19.27
N GLY A 133 39.29 5.86 19.48
CA GLY A 133 39.78 4.89 18.53
C GLY A 133 38.72 3.82 18.19
N LEU A 134 37.97 3.33 19.20
CA LEU A 134 36.83 2.46 18.96
C LEU A 134 35.74 3.15 18.13
N ALA A 135 35.40 4.40 18.46
CA ALA A 135 34.39 5.15 17.71
C ALA A 135 34.78 5.36 16.24
N ALA A 136 36.06 5.65 15.98
CA ALA A 136 36.58 5.79 14.62
C ALA A 136 36.51 4.47 13.84
N HIS A 137 36.82 3.33 14.49
CA HIS A 137 36.71 2.02 13.86
C HIS A 137 35.25 1.67 13.48
N VAL A 138 34.31 1.89 14.40
CA VAL A 138 32.88 1.65 14.14
C VAL A 138 32.41 2.49 12.95
N ALA A 139 32.79 3.77 12.87
CA ALA A 139 32.45 4.64 11.75
C ALA A 139 33.06 4.15 10.42
N ALA A 140 34.32 3.68 10.44
CA ALA A 140 34.97 3.14 9.24
C ALA A 140 34.26 1.86 8.74
N ARG A 141 33.91 0.94 9.65
CA ARG A 141 33.18 -0.29 9.28
C ARG A 141 31.80 0.00 8.72
N PHE A 142 31.10 1.03 9.24
CA PHE A 142 29.85 1.49 8.63
C PHE A 142 30.08 2.01 7.20
N ALA A 143 31.14 2.83 7.00
CA ALA A 143 31.45 3.35 5.66
C ALA A 143 31.74 2.23 4.65
N ASP A 144 32.46 1.17 5.08
CA ASP A 144 32.70 -0.02 4.26
C ASP A 144 31.38 -0.72 3.89
N LEU A 145 30.50 -0.98 4.87
CA LEU A 145 29.19 -1.59 4.65
C LEU A 145 28.34 -0.76 3.67
N ARG A 146 28.27 0.55 3.89
CA ARG A 146 27.56 1.47 3.02
C ARG A 146 28.08 1.37 1.58
N GLY A 147 29.40 1.39 1.39
CA GLY A 147 30.02 1.26 0.07
C GLY A 147 29.66 -0.06 -0.62
N LEU A 148 29.69 -1.18 0.11
CA LEU A 148 29.32 -2.50 -0.41
C LEU A 148 27.86 -2.57 -0.83
N ILE A 149 26.94 -2.03 0.00
CA ILE A 149 25.50 -2.04 -0.29
C ILE A 149 25.20 -1.21 -1.54
N LEU A 150 25.71 0.03 -1.63
CA LEU A 150 25.46 0.91 -2.77
C LEU A 150 26.04 0.32 -4.06
N ALA A 151 27.25 -0.23 -4.03
CA ALA A 151 27.85 -0.90 -5.18
C ALA A 151 27.08 -2.18 -5.59
N CYS A 152 26.49 -2.89 -4.64
CA CYS A 152 25.63 -4.03 -4.93
C CYS A 152 24.32 -3.60 -5.61
N LEU A 153 23.70 -2.52 -5.15
CA LEU A 153 22.46 -1.96 -5.70
C LEU A 153 22.60 -1.52 -7.18
N GLU A 154 23.80 -1.15 -7.63
CA GLU A 154 24.06 -0.86 -9.04
C GLU A 154 23.94 -2.10 -9.94
N ARG A 155 24.08 -3.30 -9.37
CA ARG A 155 24.15 -4.59 -10.09
C ARG A 155 22.91 -5.46 -9.92
N THR A 156 22.04 -5.14 -8.96
CA THR A 156 20.81 -5.89 -8.70
C THR A 156 19.60 -4.97 -8.59
N PRO A 157 18.43 -5.37 -9.12
CA PRO A 157 17.17 -4.65 -8.89
C PRO A 157 16.54 -4.96 -7.52
N ALA A 158 17.13 -5.86 -6.71
CA ALA A 158 16.60 -6.28 -5.43
C ALA A 158 16.48 -5.11 -4.45
N ALA A 159 15.47 -5.17 -3.59
CA ALA A 159 15.37 -4.27 -2.44
C ALA A 159 16.18 -4.82 -1.27
N PHE A 160 16.72 -3.92 -0.45
CA PHE A 160 17.50 -4.29 0.73
C PHE A 160 16.74 -3.99 2.02
N VAL A 161 16.77 -4.92 2.96
CA VAL A 161 16.25 -4.74 4.32
C VAL A 161 17.39 -4.95 5.31
N LEU A 162 17.77 -3.87 5.98
CA LEU A 162 18.74 -3.88 7.06
C LEU A 162 18.05 -3.62 8.40
N HIS A 163 18.83 -3.62 9.47
CA HIS A 163 18.32 -3.25 10.79
C HIS A 163 19.40 -2.57 11.66
N THR A 164 18.95 -1.78 12.63
CA THR A 164 19.83 -1.24 13.67
C THR A 164 20.32 -2.35 14.59
N VAL A 165 21.50 -2.18 15.17
CA VAL A 165 22.13 -3.19 16.02
C VAL A 165 22.08 -2.76 17.47
N PRO A 166 21.41 -3.51 18.37
CA PRO A 166 21.41 -3.21 19.79
C PRO A 166 22.81 -3.22 20.41
N ILE A 167 23.14 -2.24 21.23
CA ILE A 167 24.45 -2.16 21.91
C ILE A 167 24.63 -3.35 22.87
N PRO A 168 25.75 -4.10 22.81
CA PRO A 168 25.99 -5.17 23.77
C PRO A 168 26.23 -4.63 25.19
N ALA A 169 25.64 -5.29 26.20
CA ALA A 169 25.87 -4.91 27.59
C ALA A 169 27.37 -5.03 27.97
N GLU A 170 28.04 -6.10 27.51
CA GLU A 170 29.47 -6.31 27.73
C GLU A 170 30.33 -5.14 27.22
N LEU A 171 30.04 -4.64 26.01
CA LEU A 171 30.74 -3.48 25.45
C LEU A 171 30.54 -2.24 26.33
N ARG A 172 29.30 -1.98 26.73
CA ARG A 172 28.95 -0.79 27.54
C ARG A 172 29.53 -0.89 28.95
N ASP A 173 29.36 -2.02 29.61
CA ASP A 173 29.60 -2.14 31.06
C ASP A 173 31.06 -2.47 31.40
N SER A 174 31.84 -2.97 30.42
CA SER A 174 33.30 -3.14 30.58
C SER A 174 34.06 -1.81 30.62
N VAL A 175 33.45 -0.68 30.21
CA VAL A 175 34.03 0.65 30.27
C VAL A 175 33.69 1.28 31.63
N ILE A 176 34.61 1.33 32.56
CA ILE A 176 34.36 1.81 33.93
C ILE A 176 34.18 3.33 34.05
N SER A 177 34.84 4.11 33.18
CA SER A 177 34.70 5.57 33.15
C SER A 177 33.35 5.96 32.53
N TRP A 178 32.52 6.66 33.29
CA TRP A 178 31.25 7.19 32.77
C TRP A 178 31.41 8.10 31.55
N ARG A 179 32.51 8.90 31.53
CA ARG A 179 32.83 9.75 30.39
C ARG A 179 33.16 8.93 29.13
N ALA A 180 34.03 7.92 29.28
CA ALA A 180 34.37 7.02 28.18
C ALA A 180 33.16 6.16 27.74
N ARG A 181 32.34 5.69 28.70
CA ARG A 181 31.08 4.99 28.43
C ARG A 181 30.13 5.84 27.61
N ALA A 182 30.01 7.15 27.91
CA ALA A 182 29.22 8.06 27.12
C ALA A 182 29.74 8.21 25.67
N THR A 183 31.10 8.21 25.49
CA THR A 183 31.69 8.23 24.13
C THR A 183 31.36 6.97 23.35
N VAL A 184 31.50 5.79 23.94
CA VAL A 184 31.13 4.51 23.30
C VAL A 184 29.64 4.46 22.97
N GLY A 185 28.78 4.84 23.91
CA GLY A 185 27.33 4.90 23.71
C GLY A 185 26.96 5.84 22.55
N ARG A 186 27.55 7.03 22.51
CA ARG A 186 27.32 7.99 21.42
C ARG A 186 27.75 7.44 20.07
N ALA A 187 28.91 6.77 20.00
CA ALA A 187 29.38 6.16 18.76
C ALA A 187 28.40 5.10 18.27
N TRP A 188 27.85 4.28 19.17
CA TRP A 188 26.88 3.24 18.82
C TRP A 188 25.53 3.81 18.39
N HIS A 189 25.04 4.83 19.09
CA HIS A 189 23.82 5.54 18.64
C HIS A 189 24.01 6.20 17.28
N ARG A 190 25.22 6.72 17.01
CA ARG A 190 25.54 7.27 15.71
C ARG A 190 25.56 6.20 14.63
N LEU A 191 26.16 5.04 14.87
CA LEU A 191 26.08 3.89 13.95
C LEU A 191 24.64 3.57 13.58
N ASN A 192 23.75 3.47 14.56
CA ASN A 192 22.34 3.17 14.31
C ASN A 192 21.62 4.30 13.55
N ALA A 193 21.93 5.56 13.84
CA ALA A 193 21.41 6.70 13.08
C ALA A 193 21.90 6.69 11.62
N ASP A 194 23.19 6.38 11.41
CA ASP A 194 23.79 6.30 10.09
C ASP A 194 23.22 5.08 9.29
N LEU A 195 22.94 3.95 9.96
CA LEU A 195 22.22 2.81 9.35
C LEU A 195 20.82 3.23 8.89
N LEU A 196 20.03 3.90 9.74
CA LEU A 196 18.71 4.40 9.38
C LEU A 196 18.78 5.39 8.22
N GLY A 197 19.83 6.22 8.16
CA GLY A 197 20.07 7.18 7.08
C GLY A 197 20.26 6.55 5.71
N LEU A 198 20.65 5.27 5.61
CA LEU A 198 20.77 4.58 4.31
C LEU A 198 19.46 4.54 3.53
N ALA A 199 18.31 4.57 4.22
CA ALA A 199 16.99 4.60 3.58
C ALA A 199 16.73 5.90 2.79
N GLU A 200 17.48 6.99 3.06
CA GLU A 200 17.40 8.25 2.33
C GLU A 200 18.25 8.25 1.06
N GLU A 201 19.22 7.32 0.94
CA GLU A 201 20.16 7.28 -0.17
C GLU A 201 19.61 6.53 -1.40
N ASP A 202 18.80 5.49 -1.20
CA ASP A 202 18.15 4.74 -2.28
C ASP A 202 16.79 4.20 -1.81
N SER A 203 15.74 4.45 -2.57
CA SER A 203 14.36 4.02 -2.26
C SER A 203 14.19 2.49 -2.16
N ARG A 204 15.16 1.72 -2.63
CA ARG A 204 15.19 0.26 -2.47
C ARG A 204 15.69 -0.19 -1.11
N ILE A 205 16.33 0.69 -0.33
CA ILE A 205 16.79 0.39 1.03
C ILE A 205 15.66 0.65 2.02
N THR A 206 15.47 -0.28 2.93
CA THR A 206 14.62 -0.12 4.11
C THR A 206 15.41 -0.55 5.33
N VAL A 207 15.38 0.23 6.40
CA VAL A 207 16.08 -0.10 7.65
C VAL A 207 15.07 -0.23 8.77
N VAL A 208 15.04 -1.40 9.40
CA VAL A 208 14.22 -1.69 10.59
C VAL A 208 14.95 -1.18 11.83
N ASP A 209 14.29 -0.37 12.65
CA ASP A 209 14.84 0.02 13.96
C ASP A 209 14.65 -1.11 14.98
N LEU A 210 15.43 -2.19 14.83
CA LEU A 210 15.36 -3.35 15.73
C LEU A 210 15.67 -2.95 17.20
N ALA A 211 16.58 -2.01 17.42
CA ALA A 211 16.91 -1.54 18.78
C ALA A 211 15.70 -0.86 19.44
N GLY A 212 14.95 -0.03 18.69
CA GLY A 212 13.72 0.60 19.14
C GLY A 212 12.58 -0.43 19.35
N GLU A 213 12.36 -1.33 18.40
CA GLU A 213 11.33 -2.37 18.51
C GLU A 213 11.53 -3.28 19.74
N LEU A 214 12.78 -3.63 20.06
CA LEU A 214 13.10 -4.46 21.22
C LEU A 214 12.96 -3.68 22.56
N ALA A 215 13.04 -2.36 22.55
CA ALA A 215 12.83 -1.56 23.75
C ALA A 215 11.36 -1.57 24.21
N ASP A 216 10.42 -1.75 23.28
CA ASP A 216 8.98 -1.75 23.56
C ASP A 216 8.41 -3.13 23.92
N VAL A 217 9.21 -4.18 23.81
CA VAL A 217 8.77 -5.55 24.12
C VAL A 217 9.59 -6.16 25.26
N ALA A 218 8.93 -6.95 26.10
CA ALA A 218 9.59 -7.65 27.20
C ALA A 218 10.30 -8.94 26.71
N VAL A 219 11.23 -8.77 25.77
CA VAL A 219 11.98 -9.87 25.15
C VAL A 219 13.47 -9.66 25.39
N ALA A 220 14.16 -10.68 25.92
CA ALA A 220 15.61 -10.64 26.01
C ALA A 220 16.21 -10.58 24.60
N CYS A 221 17.01 -9.54 24.32
CA CYS A 221 17.65 -9.39 23.01
C CYS A 221 18.68 -10.51 22.75
N ARG A 222 19.47 -10.87 23.77
CA ARG A 222 20.64 -11.76 23.68
C ARG A 222 20.56 -12.89 24.67
N ASP A 223 21.22 -13.99 24.30
CA ASP A 223 21.59 -15.10 25.17
C ASP A 223 23.12 -15.31 25.01
N ASP A 224 23.90 -14.91 26.03
CA ASP A 224 25.37 -14.97 25.98
C ASP A 224 25.90 -16.37 25.77
N ARG A 225 25.20 -17.40 26.27
CA ARG A 225 25.57 -18.79 26.07
C ARG A 225 25.40 -19.22 24.61
N LEU A 226 24.23 -18.94 24.01
CA LEU A 226 23.97 -19.25 22.61
C LEU A 226 24.89 -18.47 21.68
N HIS A 227 25.16 -17.21 22.01
CA HIS A 227 26.09 -16.38 21.25
C HIS A 227 27.50 -16.99 21.23
N ARG A 228 28.03 -17.38 22.40
CA ARG A 228 29.39 -17.94 22.50
C ARG A 228 29.50 -19.36 21.96
N TYR A 229 28.45 -20.17 22.10
CA TYR A 229 28.45 -21.58 21.71
C TYR A 229 28.12 -21.81 20.24
N ALA A 230 27.22 -21.06 19.66
CA ALA A 230 26.62 -21.31 18.34
C ALA A 230 26.62 -20.11 17.40
N ASP A 231 27.30 -19.04 17.78
CA ASP A 231 27.29 -17.78 17.03
C ASP A 231 25.88 -17.23 16.76
N LEU A 232 25.03 -17.30 17.78
CA LEU A 232 23.65 -16.82 17.77
C LEU A 232 23.55 -15.57 18.68
N PRO A 233 23.77 -14.36 18.15
CA PRO A 233 23.79 -13.13 18.95
C PRO A 233 22.40 -12.75 19.45
N TYR A 234 21.33 -13.21 18.81
CA TYR A 234 19.96 -12.87 19.12
C TYR A 234 19.18 -14.09 19.61
N THR A 235 18.28 -13.87 20.59
CA THR A 235 17.33 -14.89 21.00
C THR A 235 16.27 -15.14 19.92
N ASP A 236 15.58 -16.28 19.98
CA ASP A 236 14.45 -16.55 19.10
C ASP A 236 13.35 -15.48 19.20
N GLY A 237 13.18 -14.88 20.40
CA GLY A 237 12.24 -13.77 20.60
C GLY A 237 12.63 -12.51 19.83
N ALA A 238 13.89 -12.10 19.91
CA ALA A 238 14.42 -10.96 19.17
C ALA A 238 14.39 -11.21 17.65
N LEU A 239 14.74 -12.42 17.21
CA LEU A 239 14.66 -12.83 15.82
C LEU A 239 13.22 -12.85 15.28
N LEU A 240 12.23 -13.21 16.12
CA LEU A 240 10.80 -13.13 15.74
C LEU A 240 10.35 -11.68 15.54
N VAL A 241 10.80 -10.75 16.40
CA VAL A 241 10.53 -9.32 16.22
C VAL A 241 11.08 -8.86 14.87
N LEU A 242 12.36 -9.15 14.58
CA LEU A 242 12.97 -8.78 13.30
C LEU A 242 12.26 -9.46 12.11
N ALA A 243 11.97 -10.75 12.19
CA ALA A 243 11.29 -11.48 11.12
C ALA A 243 9.91 -10.90 10.78
N ARG A 244 9.16 -10.44 11.78
CA ARG A 244 7.88 -9.74 11.59
C ARG A 244 8.07 -8.42 10.86
N GLN A 245 9.06 -7.62 11.24
CA GLN A 245 9.33 -6.35 10.58
C GLN A 245 9.78 -6.56 9.13
N VAL A 246 10.67 -7.53 8.88
CA VAL A 246 11.06 -7.90 7.50
C VAL A 246 9.84 -8.35 6.69
N ALA A 247 8.97 -9.17 7.26
CA ALA A 247 7.75 -9.64 6.57
C ALA A 247 6.79 -8.48 6.25
N ARG A 248 6.66 -7.47 7.13
CA ARG A 248 5.89 -6.22 6.87
C ARG A 248 6.48 -5.46 5.68
N VAL A 249 7.80 -5.26 5.66
CA VAL A 249 8.49 -4.59 4.55
C VAL A 249 8.29 -5.34 3.24
N VAL A 250 8.44 -6.67 3.25
CA VAL A 250 8.22 -7.52 2.07
C VAL A 250 6.77 -7.42 1.60
N ALA A 251 5.78 -7.47 2.49
CA ALA A 251 4.36 -7.34 2.15
C ALA A 251 4.07 -5.97 1.53
N ALA A 252 4.59 -4.88 2.11
CA ALA A 252 4.45 -3.52 1.59
C ALA A 252 5.01 -3.39 0.17
N ARG A 253 6.24 -3.86 -0.06
CA ARG A 253 6.89 -3.85 -1.38
C ARG A 253 6.20 -4.77 -2.40
N SER A 254 5.56 -5.83 -1.92
CA SER A 254 4.78 -6.75 -2.76
C SER A 254 3.37 -6.24 -3.08
N GLY A 255 2.97 -5.05 -2.61
CA GLY A 255 1.64 -4.47 -2.85
C GLY A 255 0.51 -5.18 -2.10
N LEU A 256 0.82 -5.85 -0.99
CA LEU A 256 -0.14 -6.53 -0.11
C LEU A 256 -0.70 -5.62 0.99
N SER A 257 -0.29 -4.35 1.03
CA SER A 257 -0.79 -3.35 1.98
C SER A 257 -2.30 -3.16 1.84
N ARG A 258 -2.98 -3.09 2.97
CA ARG A 258 -4.41 -2.82 3.04
C ARG A 258 -4.68 -1.34 2.75
N LYS A 259 -5.91 -1.02 2.36
CA LYS A 259 -6.29 0.35 1.95
C LYS A 259 -7.44 0.90 2.76
N VAL A 260 -8.24 0.03 3.38
CA VAL A 260 -9.47 0.38 4.07
C VAL A 260 -9.40 -0.09 5.51
N LEU A 261 -9.73 0.81 6.43
CA LEU A 261 -9.98 0.50 7.83
C LEU A 261 -11.49 0.63 8.08
N ALA A 262 -12.13 -0.49 8.30
CA ALA A 262 -13.52 -0.57 8.73
C ALA A 262 -13.57 -0.69 10.26
N LEU A 263 -14.38 0.13 10.89
CA LEU A 263 -14.44 0.30 12.34
C LEU A 263 -15.85 0.09 12.83
N ASP A 264 -15.98 -0.65 13.91
CA ASP A 264 -17.16 -0.55 14.76
C ASP A 264 -17.13 0.73 15.59
N LEU A 265 -18.21 1.02 16.31
CA LEU A 265 -18.39 2.23 17.12
C LEU A 265 -18.32 1.91 18.62
N ASP A 266 -19.34 1.24 19.14
CA ASP A 266 -19.50 0.93 20.56
C ASP A 266 -18.33 0.07 21.06
N ASN A 267 -17.72 0.44 22.18
CA ASN A 267 -16.52 -0.18 22.76
C ASN A 267 -15.32 -0.32 21.79
N THR A 268 -15.36 0.34 20.64
CA THR A 268 -14.26 0.38 19.66
C THR A 268 -13.78 1.81 19.42
N LEU A 269 -14.63 2.72 18.91
CA LEU A 269 -14.27 4.15 18.74
C LEU A 269 -14.59 5.01 19.96
N TRP A 270 -15.49 4.55 20.82
CA TRP A 270 -15.81 5.11 22.13
C TRP A 270 -16.18 4.00 23.08
N GLY A 271 -16.09 4.23 24.40
CA GLY A 271 -16.53 3.29 25.40
C GLY A 271 -18.02 3.46 25.70
N GLY A 272 -18.69 2.33 25.92
CA GLY A 272 -20.13 2.27 26.16
C GLY A 272 -20.92 2.02 24.87
N VAL A 273 -22.23 1.81 25.05
CA VAL A 273 -23.20 1.54 23.97
C VAL A 273 -24.08 2.76 23.81
N LEU A 274 -24.01 3.43 22.65
CA LEU A 274 -24.69 4.69 22.39
C LEU A 274 -26.21 4.60 22.61
N GLY A 275 -26.83 3.50 22.18
CA GLY A 275 -28.26 3.26 22.34
C GLY A 275 -28.71 3.12 23.79
N GLU A 276 -27.80 2.79 24.72
CA GLU A 276 -28.11 2.61 26.15
C GLU A 276 -27.76 3.84 26.98
N THR A 277 -26.62 4.48 26.71
CA THR A 277 -26.07 5.55 27.54
C THR A 277 -26.36 6.94 26.99
N GLY A 278 -26.77 7.04 25.74
CA GLY A 278 -26.87 8.32 25.01
C GLY A 278 -25.51 8.97 24.80
N GLU A 279 -25.48 10.07 24.05
CA GLU A 279 -24.25 10.79 23.70
C GLU A 279 -23.44 11.25 24.93
N ALA A 280 -24.13 11.76 25.96
CA ALA A 280 -23.50 12.27 27.19
C ALA A 280 -22.87 11.15 28.06
N GLY A 281 -23.29 9.90 27.88
CA GLY A 281 -22.76 8.74 28.62
C GLY A 281 -21.59 8.04 27.92
N LEU A 282 -21.20 8.48 26.72
CA LEU A 282 -20.08 7.90 26.00
C LEU A 282 -18.75 8.19 26.72
N GLN A 283 -17.92 7.18 26.85
CA GLN A 283 -16.58 7.31 27.40
C GLN A 283 -15.60 7.71 26.29
N LEU A 284 -15.35 9.00 26.17
CA LEU A 284 -14.45 9.57 25.16
C LEU A 284 -13.76 10.82 25.72
N GLY A 285 -12.42 10.86 25.62
CA GLY A 285 -11.64 11.94 26.23
C GLY A 285 -11.50 11.81 27.75
N GLY A 286 -11.02 12.86 28.41
CA GLY A 286 -10.88 12.91 29.85
C GLY A 286 -9.89 11.90 30.42
N LEU A 287 -10.31 11.14 31.43
CA LEU A 287 -9.52 10.09 32.08
C LEU A 287 -9.75 8.72 31.43
N TYR A 288 -9.06 7.71 31.97
CA TYR A 288 -9.25 6.33 31.58
C TYR A 288 -10.71 5.88 31.85
N PRO A 289 -11.36 5.13 30.94
CA PRO A 289 -10.82 4.63 29.66
C PRO A 289 -11.04 5.58 28.47
N GLY A 290 -11.75 6.68 28.62
CA GLY A 290 -12.14 7.59 27.52
C GLY A 290 -10.93 8.15 26.72
N ASN A 291 -9.83 8.43 27.41
CA ASN A 291 -8.60 8.90 26.77
C ASN A 291 -7.98 7.84 25.83
N CYS A 292 -8.20 6.55 26.06
CA CYS A 292 -7.70 5.46 25.22
C CYS A 292 -8.43 5.41 23.88
N TYR A 293 -9.74 5.56 23.89
CA TYR A 293 -10.55 5.67 22.67
C TYR A 293 -10.18 6.93 21.86
N GLN A 294 -9.96 8.05 22.55
CA GLN A 294 -9.51 9.27 21.88
C GLN A 294 -8.09 9.11 21.29
N ALA A 295 -7.20 8.36 21.96
CA ALA A 295 -5.88 8.01 21.41
C ALA A 295 -6.02 7.17 20.14
N LEU A 296 -6.92 6.19 20.11
CA LEU A 296 -7.22 5.42 18.91
C LEU A 296 -7.72 6.33 17.78
N GLN A 297 -8.68 7.24 18.06
CA GLN A 297 -9.17 8.18 17.04
C GLN A 297 -8.06 9.08 16.49
N ARG A 298 -7.09 9.51 17.30
CA ARG A 298 -5.91 10.27 16.82
C ARG A 298 -5.10 9.44 15.83
N VAL A 299 -4.88 8.16 16.12
CA VAL A 299 -4.14 7.26 15.23
C VAL A 299 -4.93 7.01 13.94
N VAL A 300 -6.22 6.72 14.02
CA VAL A 300 -7.10 6.53 12.85
C VAL A 300 -7.09 7.76 11.95
N ARG A 301 -7.14 8.97 12.53
CA ARG A 301 -7.02 10.22 11.76
C ARG A 301 -5.67 10.33 11.04
N ARG A 302 -4.55 10.01 11.72
CA ARG A 302 -3.22 9.99 11.10
C ARG A 302 -3.12 8.97 9.95
N LEU A 303 -3.71 7.79 10.11
CA LEU A 303 -3.78 6.79 9.03
C LEU A 303 -4.56 7.32 7.83
N ARG A 304 -5.72 7.99 8.07
CA ARG A 304 -6.51 8.61 7.02
C ARG A 304 -5.73 9.71 6.29
N GLU A 305 -5.00 10.56 7.01
CA GLU A 305 -4.14 11.61 6.43
C GLU A 305 -3.06 11.01 5.51
N GLN A 306 -2.65 9.78 5.75
CA GLN A 306 -1.69 9.01 4.94
C GLN A 306 -2.36 8.14 3.85
N GLY A 307 -3.67 8.29 3.64
CA GLY A 307 -4.34 7.65 2.53
C GLY A 307 -5.15 6.39 2.86
N VAL A 308 -5.33 6.05 4.14
CA VAL A 308 -6.23 4.96 4.55
C VAL A 308 -7.68 5.44 4.44
N ILE A 309 -8.50 4.67 3.76
CA ILE A 309 -9.94 4.92 3.60
C ILE A 309 -10.65 4.43 4.86
N LEU A 310 -11.47 5.27 5.48
CA LEU A 310 -12.26 4.90 6.65
C LEU A 310 -13.68 4.48 6.24
N VAL A 311 -14.16 3.41 6.88
CA VAL A 311 -15.51 2.87 6.75
C VAL A 311 -16.07 2.62 8.14
N LEU A 312 -17.35 2.95 8.37
CA LEU A 312 -18.08 2.50 9.56
C LEU A 312 -18.88 1.23 9.23
N ALA A 313 -18.85 0.27 10.15
CA ALA A 313 -19.65 -0.94 10.07
C ALA A 313 -20.18 -1.27 11.48
N SER A 314 -21.29 -0.63 11.87
CA SER A 314 -21.83 -0.74 13.22
C SER A 314 -23.32 -1.07 13.23
N LYS A 315 -23.75 -1.86 14.21
CA LYS A 315 -25.15 -2.16 14.50
C LYS A 315 -25.71 -1.11 15.44
N ASN A 316 -26.22 -0.03 14.85
CA ASN A 316 -26.72 1.14 15.57
C ASN A 316 -27.77 1.86 14.71
N ASP A 317 -28.46 2.81 15.32
CA ASP A 317 -29.32 3.74 14.62
C ASP A 317 -28.52 4.90 14.03
N ALA A 318 -28.71 5.18 12.75
CA ALA A 318 -27.89 6.15 12.01
C ALA A 318 -28.02 7.58 12.54
N GLY A 319 -29.21 8.03 12.95
CA GLY A 319 -29.46 9.39 13.44
C GLY A 319 -28.62 9.73 14.68
N PRO A 320 -28.77 8.99 15.80
CA PRO A 320 -27.95 9.19 17.00
C PRO A 320 -26.45 9.11 16.74
N VAL A 321 -26.00 8.18 15.88
CA VAL A 321 -24.58 8.07 15.50
C VAL A 321 -24.11 9.33 14.75
N ASP A 322 -24.90 9.83 13.81
CA ASP A 322 -24.55 11.05 13.08
C ASP A 322 -24.49 12.28 14.01
N GLU A 323 -25.39 12.35 14.99
CA GLU A 323 -25.38 13.42 16.01
C GLU A 323 -24.12 13.31 16.89
N ALA A 324 -23.79 12.13 17.41
CA ALA A 324 -22.61 11.90 18.25
C ALA A 324 -21.31 12.22 17.48
N LEU A 325 -21.18 11.77 16.22
CA LEU A 325 -20.01 12.08 15.39
C LEU A 325 -19.90 13.57 15.04
N ALA A 326 -21.04 14.29 14.92
CA ALA A 326 -21.02 15.70 14.57
C ALA A 326 -20.79 16.62 15.78
N ASN A 327 -21.39 16.29 16.92
CA ASN A 327 -21.58 17.25 18.00
C ASN A 327 -20.77 16.94 19.26
N HIS A 328 -20.42 15.66 19.55
CA HIS A 328 -19.72 15.31 20.78
C HIS A 328 -18.38 16.08 20.87
N PRO A 329 -18.10 16.80 21.99
CA PRO A 329 -16.98 17.73 22.08
C PRO A 329 -15.61 17.04 22.00
N GLU A 330 -15.50 15.83 22.53
CA GLU A 330 -14.24 15.05 22.55
C GLU A 330 -14.05 14.17 21.30
N MET A 331 -15.02 14.17 20.37
CA MET A 331 -14.93 13.41 19.13
C MET A 331 -13.92 14.04 18.17
N LEU A 332 -12.98 13.25 17.68
CA LEU A 332 -11.95 13.69 16.74
C LEU A 332 -12.25 13.32 15.29
N LEU A 333 -12.98 12.22 15.11
CA LEU A 333 -13.43 11.77 13.80
C LEU A 333 -14.84 12.34 13.53
N ARG A 334 -15.07 12.81 12.32
CA ARG A 334 -16.31 13.44 11.91
C ARG A 334 -16.99 12.63 10.80
N PRO A 335 -18.30 12.80 10.55
CA PRO A 335 -19.03 12.07 9.51
C PRO A 335 -18.34 12.10 8.13
N GLN A 336 -17.69 13.23 7.80
CA GLN A 336 -16.98 13.41 6.52
C GLN A 336 -15.64 12.67 6.44
N ASP A 337 -15.13 12.10 7.52
CA ASP A 337 -13.89 11.33 7.51
C ASP A 337 -14.10 9.93 6.95
N PHE A 338 -15.32 9.45 6.97
CA PHE A 338 -15.70 8.13 6.49
C PHE A 338 -16.18 8.16 5.03
N ALA A 339 -15.63 7.28 4.21
CA ALA A 339 -16.05 7.12 2.81
C ALA A 339 -17.41 6.41 2.71
N VAL A 340 -17.62 5.39 3.54
CA VAL A 340 -18.88 4.63 3.66
C VAL A 340 -19.26 4.55 5.13
N ARG A 341 -20.53 4.76 5.43
CA ARG A 341 -21.11 4.64 6.77
C ARG A 341 -22.23 3.61 6.72
N ALA A 342 -21.89 2.36 7.03
CA ALA A 342 -22.84 1.27 7.15
C ALA A 342 -23.29 1.16 8.64
N VAL A 343 -24.17 2.05 9.05
CA VAL A 343 -24.77 2.10 10.38
C VAL A 343 -26.22 1.63 10.26
N ASN A 344 -26.44 0.37 10.58
CA ASN A 344 -27.73 -0.31 10.46
C ASN A 344 -27.68 -1.65 11.21
N TRP A 345 -28.77 -2.37 11.27
CA TRP A 345 -28.92 -3.63 12.00
C TRP A 345 -28.62 -4.89 11.14
N SER A 346 -28.14 -4.73 9.90
CA SER A 346 -27.68 -5.85 9.07
C SER A 346 -26.41 -6.50 9.61
N ALA A 347 -26.08 -7.69 9.11
CA ALA A 347 -24.83 -8.37 9.44
C ALA A 347 -23.62 -7.54 9.01
N LYS A 348 -22.61 -7.42 9.88
CA LYS A 348 -21.40 -6.62 9.57
C LYS A 348 -20.66 -7.14 8.34
N ALA A 349 -20.65 -8.46 8.11
CA ALA A 349 -20.08 -9.04 6.89
C ALA A 349 -20.80 -8.57 5.60
N GLU A 350 -22.12 -8.42 5.63
CA GLU A 350 -22.89 -7.87 4.51
C GLU A 350 -22.58 -6.39 4.30
N ASN A 351 -22.52 -5.61 5.38
CA ASN A 351 -22.12 -4.21 5.33
C ASN A 351 -20.72 -4.00 4.74
N LEU A 352 -19.77 -4.86 5.10
CA LEU A 352 -18.41 -4.83 4.54
C LEU A 352 -18.38 -5.22 3.06
N ARG A 353 -19.19 -6.20 2.65
CA ARG A 353 -19.34 -6.58 1.23
C ARG A 353 -19.91 -5.43 0.41
N HIS A 354 -20.96 -4.80 0.91
CA HIS A 354 -21.54 -3.61 0.28
C HIS A 354 -20.54 -2.44 0.20
N ALA A 355 -19.76 -2.20 1.26
CA ALA A 355 -18.71 -1.19 1.25
C ALA A 355 -17.62 -1.50 0.21
N ALA A 356 -17.22 -2.77 0.08
CA ALA A 356 -16.25 -3.22 -0.91
C ALA A 356 -16.75 -2.98 -2.35
N GLU A 357 -18.01 -3.29 -2.62
CA GLU A 357 -18.68 -3.02 -3.90
C GLU A 357 -18.77 -1.51 -4.19
N THR A 358 -19.24 -0.72 -3.22
CA THR A 358 -19.34 0.75 -3.35
C THR A 358 -18.00 1.40 -3.66
N LEU A 359 -16.95 0.95 -2.99
CA LEU A 359 -15.59 1.44 -3.19
C LEU A 359 -14.91 0.78 -4.41
N ASN A 360 -15.49 -0.31 -4.95
CA ASN A 360 -14.89 -1.16 -5.97
C ASN A 360 -13.48 -1.62 -5.57
N LEU A 361 -13.38 -2.18 -4.37
CA LEU A 361 -12.17 -2.75 -3.81
C LEU A 361 -12.44 -4.20 -3.40
N ALA A 362 -11.43 -5.05 -3.53
CA ALA A 362 -11.53 -6.43 -3.05
C ALA A 362 -11.62 -6.48 -1.51
N ALA A 363 -12.27 -7.48 -0.95
CA ALA A 363 -12.31 -7.73 0.49
C ALA A 363 -10.90 -7.80 1.11
N SER A 364 -9.93 -8.28 0.35
CA SER A 364 -8.52 -8.31 0.74
C SER A 364 -7.87 -6.94 0.94
N ALA A 365 -8.55 -5.84 0.58
CA ALA A 365 -8.07 -4.50 0.87
C ALA A 365 -8.50 -3.97 2.26
N PHE A 366 -9.34 -4.73 2.99
CA PHE A 366 -9.96 -4.28 4.23
C PHE A 366 -9.25 -4.82 5.47
N VAL A 367 -9.19 -3.97 6.49
CA VAL A 367 -8.97 -4.32 7.90
C VAL A 367 -10.26 -3.99 8.64
N PHE A 368 -10.77 -4.90 9.44
CA PHE A 368 -11.98 -4.71 10.26
C PHE A 368 -11.62 -4.80 11.74
N MET A 369 -11.93 -3.76 12.51
CA MET A 369 -11.69 -3.69 13.94
C MET A 369 -13.01 -3.60 14.70
N ASP A 370 -13.19 -4.50 15.68
CA ASP A 370 -14.46 -4.71 16.38
C ASP A 370 -14.21 -5.31 17.77
N ASP A 371 -15.01 -4.95 18.78
CA ASP A 371 -14.92 -5.50 20.13
C ASP A 371 -15.57 -6.89 20.25
N SER A 372 -16.61 -7.19 19.45
CA SER A 372 -17.36 -8.43 19.52
C SER A 372 -16.61 -9.61 18.88
N PRO A 373 -16.25 -10.66 19.67
CA PRO A 373 -15.67 -11.89 19.10
C PRO A 373 -16.60 -12.59 18.10
N PHE A 374 -17.92 -12.47 18.30
CA PHE A 374 -18.92 -13.05 17.40
C PHE A 374 -18.88 -12.38 16.02
N GLU A 375 -18.91 -11.03 15.98
CA GLU A 375 -18.87 -10.28 14.72
C GLU A 375 -17.55 -10.51 13.99
N ARG A 376 -16.44 -10.50 14.71
CA ARG A 376 -15.12 -10.80 14.12
C ARG A 376 -15.06 -12.21 13.54
N GLY A 377 -15.59 -13.21 14.27
CA GLY A 377 -15.66 -14.59 13.79
C GLY A 377 -16.55 -14.74 12.57
N HIS A 378 -17.71 -14.07 12.55
CA HIS A 378 -18.62 -14.07 11.42
C HIS A 378 -17.98 -13.43 10.18
N VAL A 379 -17.34 -12.25 10.33
CA VAL A 379 -16.62 -11.59 9.20
C VAL A 379 -15.47 -12.46 8.71
N ALA A 380 -14.69 -13.09 9.58
CA ALA A 380 -13.60 -13.97 9.18
C ALA A 380 -14.08 -15.20 8.38
N ALA A 381 -15.26 -15.73 8.72
CA ALA A 381 -15.87 -16.86 8.01
C ALA A 381 -16.44 -16.46 6.64
N GLU A 382 -17.21 -15.37 6.58
CA GLU A 382 -17.92 -14.92 5.38
C GLU A 382 -17.02 -14.18 4.38
N LEU A 383 -15.98 -13.50 4.88
CA LEU A 383 -15.04 -12.67 4.10
C LEU A 383 -13.59 -12.98 4.49
N PRO A 384 -13.09 -14.18 4.16
CA PRO A 384 -11.78 -14.64 4.62
C PRO A 384 -10.60 -13.78 4.09
N GLY A 385 -10.85 -12.89 3.14
CA GLY A 385 -9.88 -11.89 2.67
C GLY A 385 -9.72 -10.69 3.61
N VAL A 386 -10.72 -10.38 4.46
CA VAL A 386 -10.67 -9.27 5.42
C VAL A 386 -9.72 -9.61 6.56
N ALA A 387 -8.80 -8.69 6.89
CA ALA A 387 -8.01 -8.83 8.11
C ALA A 387 -8.83 -8.36 9.32
N VAL A 388 -8.86 -9.15 10.37
CA VAL A 388 -9.67 -8.87 11.55
C VAL A 388 -8.79 -8.49 12.74
N VAL A 389 -9.13 -7.38 13.41
CA VAL A 389 -8.43 -6.85 14.59
C VAL A 389 -9.38 -6.85 15.78
N ALA A 390 -8.92 -7.38 16.91
CA ALA A 390 -9.67 -7.43 18.16
C ALA A 390 -9.59 -6.09 18.91
N ALA A 391 -10.75 -5.62 19.38
CA ALA A 391 -10.90 -4.45 20.25
C ALA A 391 -11.52 -4.81 21.62
N ASP A 392 -11.57 -6.09 21.98
CA ASP A 392 -12.25 -6.63 23.16
C ASP A 392 -11.38 -6.72 24.43
N GLY A 393 -10.18 -6.19 24.37
CA GLY A 393 -9.27 -6.15 25.51
C GLY A 393 -9.36 -4.85 26.31
N ASP A 394 -8.35 -4.63 27.16
CA ASP A 394 -8.16 -3.36 27.84
C ASP A 394 -8.01 -2.24 26.79
N PRO A 395 -8.82 -1.17 26.86
CA PRO A 395 -8.76 -0.05 25.91
C PRO A 395 -7.37 0.59 25.75
N ALA A 396 -6.50 0.48 26.75
CA ALA A 396 -5.13 0.96 26.68
C ALA A 396 -4.32 0.32 25.54
N TYR A 397 -4.71 -0.86 25.07
CA TYR A 397 -4.01 -1.60 24.02
C TYR A 397 -4.64 -1.47 22.63
N LEU A 398 -5.74 -0.75 22.44
CA LEU A 398 -6.44 -0.60 21.17
C LEU A 398 -5.52 -0.12 20.02
N VAL A 399 -4.71 0.90 20.30
CA VAL A 399 -3.73 1.44 19.34
C VAL A 399 -2.72 0.37 18.93
N ARG A 400 -2.17 -0.34 19.92
CA ARG A 400 -1.20 -1.40 19.67
C ARG A 400 -1.82 -2.55 18.86
N SER A 401 -3.04 -2.96 19.18
CA SER A 401 -3.76 -4.00 18.45
C SER A 401 -3.94 -3.66 16.98
N LEU A 402 -4.29 -2.40 16.67
CA LEU A 402 -4.45 -1.93 15.29
C LEU A 402 -3.13 -1.90 14.52
N LEU A 403 -2.06 -1.38 15.15
CA LEU A 403 -0.79 -1.09 14.45
C LEU A 403 0.16 -2.29 14.38
N ARG A 404 0.02 -3.27 15.27
CA ARG A 404 0.95 -4.38 15.45
C ARG A 404 1.32 -5.11 14.15
N SER A 405 0.36 -5.31 13.26
CA SER A 405 0.55 -6.11 12.03
C SER A 405 0.99 -5.29 10.81
N GLY A 406 1.11 -3.96 10.92
CA GLY A 406 1.55 -3.10 9.82
C GLY A 406 0.67 -3.18 8.57
N TRP A 407 -0.64 -3.34 8.74
CA TRP A 407 -1.59 -3.56 7.65
C TRP A 407 -1.52 -2.52 6.52
N PHE A 408 -1.16 -1.29 6.87
CA PHE A 408 -1.19 -0.13 5.97
C PHE A 408 0.21 0.33 5.53
N ASP A 409 1.26 -0.40 5.93
CA ASP A 409 2.63 -0.02 5.61
C ASP A 409 2.84 0.05 4.11
N VAL A 410 3.53 1.08 3.66
CA VAL A 410 3.94 1.29 2.27
C VAL A 410 5.42 1.65 2.23
N PRO A 411 6.16 1.32 1.17
CA PRO A 411 7.56 1.71 1.05
C PRO A 411 7.73 3.24 1.06
N GLU A 412 6.82 3.94 0.39
CA GLU A 412 6.80 5.39 0.25
C GLU A 412 5.37 5.87 -0.02
N LEU A 413 5.01 7.04 0.52
CA LEU A 413 3.72 7.67 0.24
C LEU A 413 3.77 8.46 -1.07
N THR A 414 2.80 8.21 -1.94
CA THR A 414 2.63 8.95 -3.17
C THR A 414 1.51 10.00 -3.04
N ASP A 415 1.53 11.04 -3.89
CA ASP A 415 0.42 12.00 -3.99
C ASP A 415 -0.93 11.32 -4.23
N THR A 416 -0.93 10.20 -4.95
CA THR A 416 -2.14 9.41 -5.20
C THR A 416 -2.65 8.77 -3.90
N ASP A 417 -1.75 8.34 -3.03
CA ASP A 417 -2.11 7.79 -1.73
C ASP A 417 -2.76 8.86 -0.85
N LEU A 418 -2.16 10.03 -0.77
CA LEU A 418 -2.69 11.15 0.02
C LEU A 418 -4.09 11.60 -0.42
N LYS A 419 -4.37 11.59 -1.70
CA LYS A 419 -5.67 11.97 -2.29
C LYS A 419 -6.73 10.84 -2.22
N ARG A 420 -6.32 9.60 -1.90
CA ARG A 420 -7.19 8.42 -1.93
C ARG A 420 -8.46 8.55 -1.09
N PRO A 421 -8.45 8.98 0.20
CA PRO A 421 -9.66 9.04 1.01
C PRO A 421 -10.72 9.98 0.42
N ALA A 422 -10.31 11.14 -0.08
CA ALA A 422 -11.21 12.10 -0.72
C ALA A 422 -11.82 11.55 -2.01
N LEU A 423 -11.02 10.91 -2.86
CA LEU A 423 -11.47 10.31 -4.12
C LEU A 423 -12.50 9.19 -3.87
N TYR A 424 -12.23 8.31 -2.92
CA TYR A 424 -13.13 7.20 -2.62
C TYR A 424 -14.40 7.64 -1.91
N ARG A 425 -14.33 8.68 -1.07
CA ARG A 425 -15.52 9.32 -0.50
C ARG A 425 -16.41 9.92 -1.59
N SER A 426 -15.84 10.69 -2.50
CA SER A 426 -16.59 11.25 -3.64
C SER A 426 -17.25 10.15 -4.48
N ARG A 427 -16.57 9.02 -4.68
CA ARG A 427 -17.11 7.85 -5.38
C ARG A 427 -18.32 7.27 -4.63
N ALA A 428 -18.19 7.02 -3.34
CA ALA A 428 -19.28 6.48 -2.52
C ALA A 428 -20.50 7.40 -2.51
N LEU A 429 -20.29 8.72 -2.40
CA LEU A 429 -21.38 9.71 -2.49
C LEU A 429 -22.09 9.68 -3.85
N ARG A 430 -21.35 9.48 -4.96
CA ARG A 430 -21.97 9.34 -6.29
C ARG A 430 -22.81 8.08 -6.39
N THR A 431 -22.29 6.95 -5.89
CA THR A 431 -23.01 5.66 -5.90
C THR A 431 -24.33 5.80 -5.12
N GLY A 432 -24.28 6.37 -3.91
CA GLY A 432 -25.49 6.62 -3.12
C GLY A 432 -26.44 7.61 -3.80
N PHE A 433 -25.91 8.65 -4.46
CA PHE A 433 -26.73 9.64 -5.17
C PHE A 433 -27.44 9.03 -6.38
N SER A 434 -26.82 8.09 -7.08
CA SER A 434 -27.41 7.45 -8.26
C SER A 434 -28.69 6.65 -7.96
N THR A 435 -28.80 6.09 -6.75
CA THR A 435 -29.97 5.30 -6.35
C THR A 435 -31.25 6.11 -6.17
N GLY A 436 -31.14 7.45 -6.07
CA GLY A 436 -32.28 8.35 -5.93
C GLY A 436 -32.95 8.76 -7.25
N PHE A 437 -32.51 8.27 -8.40
CA PHE A 437 -33.01 8.67 -9.71
C PHE A 437 -33.70 7.51 -10.44
N ALA A 438 -34.83 7.81 -11.07
CA ALA A 438 -35.57 6.86 -11.89
C ALA A 438 -34.95 6.66 -13.29
N SER A 439 -34.19 7.65 -13.80
CA SER A 439 -33.51 7.58 -15.08
C SER A 439 -32.01 7.91 -14.96
N SER A 440 -31.20 7.25 -15.80
CA SER A 440 -29.77 7.54 -15.89
C SER A 440 -29.50 8.97 -16.37
N GLU A 441 -30.35 9.53 -17.22
CA GLU A 441 -30.17 10.88 -17.77
C GLU A 441 -30.40 11.95 -16.70
N ASP A 442 -31.44 11.80 -15.86
CA ASP A 442 -31.71 12.72 -14.75
C ASP A 442 -30.56 12.70 -13.73
N TYR A 443 -30.01 11.52 -13.44
CA TYR A 443 -28.83 11.36 -12.62
C TYR A 443 -27.63 12.10 -13.21
N LEU A 444 -27.34 11.91 -14.52
CA LEU A 444 -26.21 12.55 -15.20
C LEU A 444 -26.33 14.06 -15.22
N ARG A 445 -27.53 14.61 -15.46
CA ARG A 445 -27.80 16.06 -15.37
C ARG A 445 -27.59 16.57 -13.94
N ALA A 446 -28.07 15.84 -12.94
CA ALA A 446 -27.94 16.21 -11.55
C ALA A 446 -26.49 16.16 -11.04
N LEU A 447 -25.60 15.38 -11.67
CA LEU A 447 -24.17 15.36 -11.37
C LEU A 447 -23.47 16.68 -11.66
N ARG A 448 -23.95 17.47 -12.63
CA ARG A 448 -23.31 18.73 -13.07
C ARG A 448 -21.85 18.52 -13.47
N THR A 449 -21.62 17.51 -14.31
CA THR A 449 -20.26 17.15 -14.75
C THR A 449 -19.66 18.27 -15.60
N GLN A 450 -18.43 18.64 -15.28
CA GLN A 450 -17.61 19.58 -16.04
C GLN A 450 -16.38 18.85 -16.56
N VAL A 451 -16.04 19.05 -17.82
CA VAL A 451 -14.83 18.55 -18.45
C VAL A 451 -13.97 19.74 -18.85
N ILE A 452 -12.78 19.85 -18.33
CA ILE A 452 -11.79 20.86 -18.71
C ILE A 452 -10.76 20.18 -19.58
N SER A 453 -10.59 20.72 -20.77
CA SER A 453 -9.76 20.15 -21.84
C SER A 453 -8.71 21.16 -22.28
N HIS A 454 -7.42 20.81 -22.15
CA HIS A 454 -6.35 21.71 -22.55
C HIS A 454 -5.12 20.93 -23.08
N PRO A 455 -4.24 21.58 -23.88
CA PRO A 455 -2.94 21.03 -24.21
C PRO A 455 -2.14 20.68 -22.96
N VAL A 456 -1.46 19.53 -22.98
CA VAL A 456 -0.65 19.05 -21.84
C VAL A 456 0.46 20.04 -21.53
N THR A 457 0.60 20.38 -20.26
CA THR A 457 1.72 21.16 -19.73
C THR A 457 2.91 20.27 -19.40
N ALA A 458 4.12 20.84 -19.28
CA ALA A 458 5.33 20.10 -18.91
C ALA A 458 5.19 19.36 -17.55
N PHE A 459 4.37 19.90 -16.61
CA PHE A 459 4.12 19.28 -15.31
C PHE A 459 3.16 18.08 -15.37
N GLU A 460 2.41 17.93 -16.47
CA GLU A 460 1.40 16.89 -16.62
C GLU A 460 1.88 15.70 -17.44
N THR A 461 2.99 15.83 -18.18
CA THR A 461 3.49 14.79 -19.12
C THR A 461 3.70 13.45 -18.42
N GLY A 462 4.34 13.43 -17.25
CA GLY A 462 4.52 12.21 -16.45
C GLY A 462 3.20 11.59 -16.01
N ARG A 463 2.21 12.41 -15.61
CA ARG A 463 0.89 11.92 -15.21
C ARG A 463 0.08 11.36 -16.36
N VAL A 464 0.16 12.00 -17.52
CA VAL A 464 -0.50 11.56 -18.75
C VAL A 464 0.10 10.26 -19.26
N ALA A 465 1.43 10.13 -19.26
CA ALA A 465 2.12 8.88 -19.60
C ALA A 465 1.76 7.73 -18.61
N GLN A 466 1.68 8.02 -17.31
CA GLN A 466 1.25 7.05 -16.30
C GLN A 466 -0.19 6.60 -16.53
N LEU A 467 -1.10 7.50 -16.93
CA LEU A 467 -2.48 7.16 -17.28
C LEU A 467 -2.51 6.20 -18.48
N ALA A 468 -1.76 6.49 -19.54
CA ALA A 468 -1.65 5.63 -20.72
C ALA A 468 -1.13 4.23 -20.38
N ALA A 469 -0.09 4.16 -19.53
CA ALA A 469 0.50 2.89 -19.10
C ALA A 469 -0.49 1.99 -18.33
N ARG A 470 -1.39 2.59 -17.54
CA ARG A 470 -2.34 1.88 -16.67
C ARG A 470 -3.71 1.63 -17.30
N THR A 471 -4.04 2.28 -18.42
CA THR A 471 -5.35 2.18 -19.06
C THR A 471 -5.37 1.08 -20.11
N ASN A 472 -6.24 0.10 -19.92
CA ASN A 472 -6.42 -1.04 -20.83
C ASN A 472 -7.81 -1.05 -21.49
N GLN A 473 -8.88 -0.74 -20.74
CA GLN A 473 -10.26 -0.90 -21.19
C GLN A 473 -10.69 0.17 -22.19
N PHE A 474 -10.35 1.43 -21.96
CA PHE A 474 -10.56 2.49 -22.93
C PHE A 474 -9.21 3.04 -23.40
N ASN A 475 -8.58 2.28 -24.26
CA ASN A 475 -7.36 2.63 -24.96
C ASN A 475 -7.60 2.22 -26.44
N LEU A 476 -7.80 3.22 -27.29
CA LEU A 476 -8.33 3.00 -28.66
C LEU A 476 -7.37 2.22 -29.55
N THR A 477 -6.06 2.40 -29.40
CA THR A 477 -5.08 1.77 -30.28
C THR A 477 -4.14 0.79 -29.56
N GLY A 478 -4.21 0.73 -28.23
CA GLY A 478 -3.29 -0.09 -27.41
C GLY A 478 -1.88 0.49 -27.29
N VAL A 479 -1.58 1.56 -27.98
CA VAL A 479 -0.26 2.25 -27.93
C VAL A 479 -0.09 2.90 -26.54
N ARG A 480 1.13 2.84 -26.02
CA ARG A 480 1.48 3.46 -24.75
C ARG A 480 2.67 4.39 -25.00
N PHE A 481 2.40 5.68 -24.91
CA PHE A 481 3.43 6.70 -24.97
C PHE A 481 4.04 6.89 -23.59
N ASP A 482 5.34 6.73 -23.46
CA ASP A 482 6.07 7.03 -22.24
C ASP A 482 6.21 8.55 -22.01
N GLU A 483 6.80 8.93 -20.88
CA GLU A 483 6.96 10.34 -20.51
C GLU A 483 7.87 11.09 -21.50
N GLY A 484 8.96 10.47 -21.95
CA GLY A 484 9.89 11.09 -22.90
C GLY A 484 9.23 11.37 -24.24
N VAL A 485 8.52 10.39 -24.81
CA VAL A 485 7.77 10.54 -26.06
C VAL A 485 6.64 11.55 -25.90
N THR A 486 5.89 11.50 -24.77
CA THR A 486 4.81 12.44 -24.50
C THR A 486 5.33 13.88 -24.40
N THR A 487 6.47 14.09 -23.74
CA THR A 487 7.13 15.40 -23.64
C THR A 487 7.59 15.91 -25.01
N ALA A 488 8.24 15.07 -25.80
CA ALA A 488 8.67 15.43 -27.15
C ALA A 488 7.49 15.84 -28.04
N MET A 489 6.41 15.06 -28.04
CA MET A 489 5.21 15.36 -28.83
C MET A 489 4.47 16.61 -28.33
N SER A 490 4.49 16.91 -27.02
CA SER A 490 3.83 18.10 -26.48
C SER A 490 4.49 19.42 -26.91
N THR A 491 5.75 19.37 -27.31
CA THR A 491 6.54 20.51 -27.77
C THR A 491 6.67 20.60 -29.31
N ASP A 492 6.28 19.55 -30.02
CA ASP A 492 6.33 19.48 -31.46
C ASP A 492 5.12 20.20 -32.10
N PRO A 493 5.31 21.18 -33.01
CA PRO A 493 4.19 21.86 -33.66
C PRO A 493 3.31 20.96 -34.52
N ASP A 494 3.82 19.81 -34.99
CA ASP A 494 3.06 18.85 -35.77
C ASP A 494 2.20 17.90 -34.90
N HIS A 495 2.27 18.06 -33.59
CA HIS A 495 1.50 17.24 -32.63
C HIS A 495 0.67 18.10 -31.67
N LEU A 496 -0.35 17.50 -31.13
CA LEU A 496 -1.13 18.02 -30.00
C LEU A 496 -1.31 16.88 -29.01
N VAL A 497 -0.76 17.03 -27.81
CA VAL A 497 -1.07 16.17 -26.69
C VAL A 497 -2.03 16.93 -25.77
N ALA A 498 -3.18 16.36 -25.46
CA ALA A 498 -4.20 16.98 -24.63
C ALA A 498 -4.51 16.15 -23.38
N SER A 499 -4.76 16.83 -22.27
CA SER A 499 -5.24 16.25 -21.03
C SER A 499 -6.68 16.68 -20.74
N PHE A 500 -7.43 15.80 -20.09
CA PHE A 500 -8.83 16.00 -19.76
C PHE A 500 -9.05 15.75 -18.27
N THR A 501 -9.45 16.83 -17.57
CA THR A 501 -9.80 16.76 -16.15
C THR A 501 -11.32 16.83 -15.99
N VAL A 502 -11.82 16.11 -15.00
CA VAL A 502 -13.26 16.04 -14.73
C VAL A 502 -13.55 16.46 -13.30
N SER A 503 -14.59 17.26 -13.15
CA SER A 503 -15.18 17.56 -11.85
C SER A 503 -16.70 17.43 -11.90
N ASP A 504 -17.30 17.21 -10.75
CA ASP A 504 -18.75 17.22 -10.56
C ASP A 504 -19.12 17.77 -9.18
N ARG A 505 -20.39 17.77 -8.81
CA ARG A 505 -20.85 18.24 -7.51
C ARG A 505 -20.20 17.58 -6.29
N PHE A 506 -19.54 16.43 -6.44
CA PHE A 506 -18.89 15.68 -5.37
C PHE A 506 -17.38 15.88 -5.33
N GLY A 507 -16.79 16.54 -6.33
CA GLY A 507 -15.38 16.88 -6.32
C GLY A 507 -14.65 16.66 -7.64
N HIS A 508 -13.35 16.86 -7.60
CA HIS A 508 -12.43 16.68 -8.73
C HIS A 508 -11.93 15.23 -8.86
N GLU A 509 -11.94 14.72 -10.10
CA GLU A 509 -11.35 13.40 -10.42
C GLU A 509 -9.87 13.50 -10.88
N GLY A 510 -9.37 14.72 -11.08
CA GLY A 510 -8.07 14.98 -11.70
C GLY A 510 -8.05 14.60 -13.18
N ILE A 511 -6.85 14.36 -13.75
CA ILE A 511 -6.70 13.93 -15.14
C ILE A 511 -7.26 12.51 -15.28
N VAL A 512 -8.29 12.38 -16.11
CA VAL A 512 -9.00 11.12 -16.36
C VAL A 512 -8.90 10.64 -17.80
N GLY A 513 -8.50 11.52 -18.73
CA GLY A 513 -8.32 11.20 -20.14
C GLY A 513 -7.09 11.90 -20.72
N ALA A 514 -6.56 11.36 -21.81
CA ALA A 514 -5.51 11.97 -22.60
C ALA A 514 -5.63 11.56 -24.07
N ALA A 515 -5.25 12.46 -24.97
CA ALA A 515 -5.22 12.22 -26.41
C ALA A 515 -3.89 12.67 -27.00
N TRP A 516 -3.33 11.87 -27.92
CA TRP A 516 -2.18 12.18 -28.74
C TRP A 516 -2.64 12.31 -30.16
N ILE A 517 -2.39 13.45 -30.79
CA ILE A 517 -2.94 13.83 -32.09
C ILE A 517 -1.80 14.34 -32.98
N GLU A 518 -1.66 13.79 -34.17
CA GLU A 518 -0.80 14.29 -35.23
C GLU A 518 -1.57 15.30 -36.07
N ARG A 519 -0.91 16.42 -36.46
CA ARG A 519 -1.47 17.55 -37.23
C ARG A 519 -0.64 17.82 -38.46
N ARG A 520 -0.80 17.07 -39.55
CA ARG A 520 -0.05 17.23 -40.80
C ARG A 520 -0.97 17.45 -41.99
N ASP A 521 -0.58 18.32 -42.88
CA ASP A 521 -1.22 18.56 -44.19
C ASP A 521 -2.74 18.85 -44.11
N ARG A 522 -3.18 19.56 -43.07
CA ARG A 522 -4.59 19.82 -42.75
C ARG A 522 -5.41 18.54 -42.46
N ILE A 523 -4.76 17.41 -42.26
CA ILE A 523 -5.36 16.15 -41.79
C ILE A 523 -4.87 15.90 -40.38
N TRP A 524 -5.80 15.80 -39.45
CA TRP A 524 -5.52 15.45 -38.08
C TRP A 524 -5.73 13.95 -37.86
N ARG A 525 -4.84 13.29 -37.13
CA ARG A 525 -4.93 11.88 -36.80
C ARG A 525 -4.84 11.68 -35.28
N VAL A 526 -5.86 11.06 -34.71
CA VAL A 526 -5.81 10.66 -33.29
C VAL A 526 -4.98 9.38 -33.20
N LEU A 527 -3.73 9.53 -32.75
CA LEU A 527 -2.77 8.42 -32.59
C LEU A 527 -3.18 7.49 -31.46
N ASN A 528 -3.71 8.05 -30.37
CA ASN A 528 -4.35 7.31 -29.31
C ASN A 528 -5.23 8.24 -28.46
N LEU A 529 -6.27 7.64 -27.86
CA LEU A 529 -7.10 8.25 -26.81
C LEU A 529 -7.28 7.23 -25.71
N VAL A 530 -7.00 7.66 -24.47
CA VAL A 530 -7.19 6.85 -23.27
C VAL A 530 -8.13 7.53 -22.30
N LEU A 531 -9.00 6.73 -21.64
CA LEU A 531 -9.93 7.21 -20.62
C LEU A 531 -9.94 6.28 -19.41
N SER A 532 -9.82 6.84 -18.23
CA SER A 532 -9.87 6.10 -16.96
C SER A 532 -11.24 5.44 -16.75
N CYS A 533 -11.26 4.18 -16.34
CA CYS A 533 -12.49 3.44 -16.02
C CYS A 533 -13.33 4.10 -14.90
N ARG A 534 -12.73 4.99 -14.10
CA ARG A 534 -13.41 5.73 -13.03
C ARG A 534 -14.57 6.60 -13.51
N VAL A 535 -14.55 6.99 -14.78
CA VAL A 535 -15.51 7.94 -15.35
C VAL A 535 -16.36 7.34 -16.47
N PHE A 536 -16.34 6.03 -16.64
CA PHE A 536 -17.17 5.34 -17.64
C PHE A 536 -18.67 5.55 -17.41
N GLY A 537 -19.43 5.54 -18.49
CA GLY A 537 -20.89 5.68 -18.47
C GLY A 537 -21.41 7.10 -18.21
N ARG A 538 -20.51 8.10 -18.20
CA ARG A 538 -20.88 9.52 -18.00
C ARG A 538 -20.90 10.30 -19.32
N GLY A 539 -20.45 9.73 -20.41
CA GLY A 539 -20.35 10.38 -21.73
C GLY A 539 -19.14 11.30 -21.89
N ILE A 540 -18.15 11.18 -21.00
CA ILE A 540 -16.94 12.01 -21.02
C ILE A 540 -16.12 11.77 -22.28
N GLU A 541 -16.10 10.53 -22.78
CA GLU A 541 -15.49 10.15 -24.05
C GLU A 541 -16.02 10.98 -25.23
N PHE A 542 -17.31 11.30 -25.23
CA PHE A 542 -17.91 12.10 -26.28
C PHE A 542 -17.58 13.60 -26.13
N ALA A 543 -17.48 14.10 -24.89
CA ALA A 543 -16.99 15.46 -24.66
C ALA A 543 -15.54 15.62 -25.13
N ILE A 544 -14.71 14.60 -24.95
CA ILE A 544 -13.33 14.58 -25.46
C ILE A 544 -13.34 14.60 -26.99
N ALA A 545 -14.16 13.75 -27.65
CA ALA A 545 -14.26 13.72 -29.10
C ALA A 545 -14.74 15.06 -29.65
N ASP A 546 -15.76 15.67 -29.05
CA ASP A 546 -16.29 16.97 -29.46
C ASP A 546 -15.25 18.07 -29.36
N TRP A 547 -14.46 18.10 -28.28
CA TRP A 547 -13.34 19.03 -28.13
C TRP A 547 -12.29 18.85 -29.22
N ILE A 548 -11.88 17.60 -29.52
CA ILE A 548 -10.90 17.30 -30.59
C ILE A 548 -11.42 17.77 -31.94
N VAL A 549 -12.69 17.50 -32.25
CA VAL A 549 -13.34 17.96 -33.49
C VAL A 549 -13.37 19.49 -33.55
N GLY A 550 -13.71 20.16 -32.43
CA GLY A 550 -13.69 21.61 -32.29
C GLY A 550 -12.31 22.21 -32.61
N ARG A 551 -11.25 21.67 -32.00
CA ARG A 551 -9.87 22.12 -32.23
C ARG A 551 -9.42 21.89 -33.67
N ALA A 552 -9.77 20.74 -34.26
CA ALA A 552 -9.48 20.47 -35.67
C ALA A 552 -10.23 21.46 -36.62
N ARG A 553 -11.48 21.79 -36.29
CA ARG A 553 -12.30 22.78 -37.01
C ARG A 553 -11.66 24.18 -36.96
N GLU A 554 -11.28 24.63 -35.77
CA GLU A 554 -10.62 25.95 -35.56
C GLU A 554 -9.32 26.07 -36.34
N ALA A 555 -8.55 24.99 -36.42
CA ALA A 555 -7.31 24.92 -37.18
C ALA A 555 -7.54 24.77 -38.71
N GLY A 556 -8.79 24.70 -39.16
CA GLY A 556 -9.12 24.53 -40.59
C GLY A 556 -8.73 23.15 -41.15
N ALA A 557 -8.71 22.13 -40.33
CA ALA A 557 -8.45 20.76 -40.80
C ALA A 557 -9.55 20.31 -41.76
N THR A 558 -9.15 19.63 -42.85
CA THR A 558 -10.09 19.10 -43.84
C THR A 558 -10.62 17.72 -43.49
N ALA A 559 -9.87 16.97 -42.70
CA ALA A 559 -10.28 15.67 -42.18
C ALA A 559 -9.70 15.43 -40.78
N LEU A 560 -10.46 14.74 -39.93
CA LEU A 560 -10.00 14.17 -38.66
C LEU A 560 -10.18 12.66 -38.73
N VAL A 561 -9.09 11.94 -38.49
CA VAL A 561 -9.01 10.48 -38.57
C VAL A 561 -8.84 9.90 -37.18
N GLY A 562 -9.73 8.99 -36.82
CA GLY A 562 -9.64 8.17 -35.60
C GLY A 562 -9.32 6.72 -35.95
N ARG A 563 -8.67 6.01 -35.05
CA ARG A 563 -8.35 4.60 -35.21
C ARG A 563 -8.81 3.80 -33.99
N TYR A 564 -9.34 2.60 -34.23
CA TYR A 564 -9.59 1.61 -33.21
C TYR A 564 -8.89 0.31 -33.57
N VAL A 565 -8.02 -0.17 -32.68
CA VAL A 565 -7.31 -1.45 -32.81
C VAL A 565 -7.81 -2.38 -31.71
N PRO A 566 -8.57 -3.44 -32.07
CA PRO A 566 -9.13 -4.34 -31.06
C PRO A 566 -8.04 -5.10 -30.30
N THR A 567 -8.20 -5.20 -29.00
CA THR A 567 -7.39 -6.02 -28.10
C THR A 567 -8.30 -6.88 -27.22
N ASN A 568 -7.72 -7.86 -26.51
CA ASN A 568 -8.49 -8.68 -25.56
C ASN A 568 -9.02 -7.92 -24.33
N ARG A 569 -8.74 -6.61 -24.20
CA ARG A 569 -9.10 -5.79 -23.02
C ARG A 569 -9.83 -4.48 -23.34
N ASN A 570 -9.90 -4.03 -24.60
CA ASN A 570 -10.48 -2.74 -24.96
C ASN A 570 -11.84 -2.82 -25.67
N SER A 571 -12.56 -3.92 -25.54
CA SER A 571 -13.89 -4.09 -26.15
C SER A 571 -14.92 -3.01 -25.73
N VAL A 572 -14.75 -2.41 -24.57
CA VAL A 572 -15.58 -1.30 -24.08
C VAL A 572 -15.48 -0.07 -25.00
N ALA A 573 -14.35 0.13 -25.68
CA ALA A 573 -14.14 1.23 -26.61
C ALA A 573 -14.57 0.93 -28.05
N ALA A 574 -15.06 -0.29 -28.32
CA ALA A 574 -15.58 -0.65 -29.64
C ALA A 574 -16.81 0.22 -30.01
N GLY A 575 -16.87 0.66 -31.26
CA GLY A 575 -17.95 1.52 -31.75
C GLY A 575 -17.96 2.96 -31.19
N PHE A 576 -16.89 3.36 -30.49
CA PHE A 576 -16.77 4.74 -29.97
C PHE A 576 -16.79 5.79 -31.08
N TRP A 577 -16.01 5.60 -32.14
CA TRP A 577 -15.91 6.55 -33.24
C TRP A 577 -17.24 6.74 -33.98
N GLU A 578 -17.98 5.66 -34.24
CA GLU A 578 -19.30 5.73 -34.87
C GLU A 578 -20.29 6.53 -34.01
N LYS A 579 -20.32 6.25 -32.70
CA LYS A 579 -21.16 6.99 -31.76
C LYS A 579 -20.77 8.47 -31.62
N ALA A 580 -19.49 8.78 -31.86
CA ALA A 580 -18.99 10.15 -31.91
C ALA A 580 -19.22 10.85 -33.27
N GLY A 581 -19.94 10.22 -34.21
CA GLY A 581 -20.31 10.78 -35.50
C GLY A 581 -19.27 10.61 -36.61
N PHE A 582 -18.27 9.73 -36.43
CA PHE A 582 -17.31 9.39 -37.48
C PHE A 582 -17.87 8.26 -38.36
N THR A 583 -17.48 8.25 -39.61
CA THR A 583 -17.82 7.20 -40.60
C THR A 583 -16.62 6.29 -40.82
N PRO A 584 -16.85 4.96 -40.97
CA PRO A 584 -15.79 4.04 -41.36
C PRO A 584 -15.11 4.45 -42.66
N SER A 585 -13.79 4.26 -42.73
CA SER A 585 -12.98 4.42 -43.93
C SER A 585 -12.70 3.09 -44.60
N ASP A 586 -12.14 3.11 -45.82
CA ASP A 586 -11.74 1.88 -46.55
C ASP A 586 -10.61 1.11 -45.83
N GLU A 587 -9.85 1.76 -44.96
CA GLU A 587 -8.83 1.14 -44.12
C GLU A 587 -9.47 0.56 -42.86
N ASP A 588 -9.27 -0.74 -42.59
CA ASP A 588 -9.86 -1.46 -41.47
C ASP A 588 -9.49 -0.82 -40.12
N GLY A 589 -10.51 -0.65 -39.27
CA GLY A 589 -10.36 -0.01 -37.96
C GLY A 589 -10.11 1.50 -37.99
N THR A 590 -10.25 2.12 -39.17
CA THR A 590 -10.06 3.57 -39.34
C THR A 590 -11.40 4.26 -39.59
N TYR A 591 -11.59 5.42 -38.99
CA TYR A 591 -12.81 6.22 -39.02
C TYR A 591 -12.45 7.67 -39.36
N THR A 592 -13.32 8.36 -40.08
CA THR A 592 -13.07 9.75 -40.49
C THR A 592 -14.29 10.63 -40.33
N VAL A 593 -14.03 11.90 -40.09
CA VAL A 593 -15.04 12.94 -40.07
C VAL A 593 -14.48 14.24 -40.68
N VAL A 594 -15.34 15.02 -41.33
CA VAL A 594 -15.01 16.37 -41.81
C VAL A 594 -15.30 17.36 -40.68
N PRO A 595 -14.30 17.95 -40.00
CA PRO A 595 -14.55 18.77 -38.81
C PRO A 595 -15.49 19.97 -39.04
N ALA A 596 -15.45 20.58 -40.23
CA ALA A 596 -16.26 21.73 -40.59
C ALA A 596 -17.79 21.46 -40.53
N THR A 597 -18.20 20.22 -40.83
CA THR A 597 -19.62 19.82 -40.92
C THR A 597 -20.02 18.80 -39.85
N ALA A 598 -19.09 18.38 -39.00
CA ALA A 598 -19.35 17.41 -37.95
C ALA A 598 -20.41 17.96 -36.95
N PRO A 599 -21.43 17.17 -36.62
CA PRO A 599 -22.37 17.54 -35.56
C PRO A 599 -21.64 17.51 -34.20
N THR A 600 -22.14 18.28 -33.25
CA THR A 600 -21.67 18.13 -31.86
C THR A 600 -22.07 16.78 -31.30
N CYS A 601 -21.12 16.11 -30.66
CA CYS A 601 -21.37 14.90 -29.88
C CYS A 601 -21.29 15.14 -28.36
N LEU A 602 -21.16 16.41 -27.94
CA LEU A 602 -21.14 16.82 -26.53
C LEU A 602 -22.47 16.46 -25.86
N PRO A 603 -22.47 15.61 -24.81
CA PRO A 603 -23.68 15.30 -24.06
C PRO A 603 -24.28 16.54 -23.39
N THR A 604 -25.60 16.69 -23.40
CA THR A 604 -26.32 17.87 -22.85
C THR A 604 -26.16 18.06 -21.34
N TRP A 605 -25.70 17.06 -20.63
CA TRP A 605 -25.44 17.10 -19.18
C TRP A 605 -23.97 17.40 -18.82
N ILE A 606 -23.11 17.57 -19.80
CA ILE A 606 -21.71 17.96 -19.59
C ILE A 606 -21.55 19.43 -19.99
N THR A 607 -20.82 20.17 -19.18
CA THR A 607 -20.44 21.55 -19.48
C THR A 607 -18.93 21.66 -19.64
N ASP A 608 -18.50 22.37 -20.66
CA ASP A 608 -17.12 22.84 -20.79
C ASP A 608 -17.07 24.31 -20.31
N PRO A 609 -16.37 24.61 -19.21
CA PRO A 609 -16.31 25.96 -18.68
C PRO A 609 -15.53 26.93 -19.58
N GLU A 610 -14.73 26.44 -20.55
CA GLU A 610 -14.00 27.29 -21.51
C GLU A 610 -14.84 27.73 -22.71
N THR A 611 -16.03 27.15 -22.87
CA THR A 611 -16.95 27.46 -23.98
C THR A 611 -17.96 28.59 -23.66
N LYS A 612 -17.72 29.36 -22.59
CA LYS A 612 -18.58 30.53 -22.23
C LYS A 612 -17.92 31.83 -22.61
#